data_8e990bc7309351c5242e5829b4fc434e
#
_entry.id   8e990bc7309351c5242e5829b4fc434e
#
_cell.length_a   1.000
_cell.length_b   1.000
_cell.length_c   1.000
_cell.angle_alpha   90.00
_cell.angle_beta   90.00
_cell.angle_gamma   90.00
#
_symmetry.space_group_name_H-M   'P 1'
#
loop_
_entity.id
_entity.type
_entity.pdbx_description
1 polymer ?
#
loop_
_entity_poly.entity_id
_entity_poly.type
_entity_poly.pdbx_seq_one_letter_code
_entity_poly.pdbx_strand_id
1 'polypeptide(L)'
;MPSIKENLTALFDAERKARTLHAGLLDQPREALVKELRDATRAALPNADDEESSLRLSRMAVLLGDLDGGEVVDLLVDILGSESPEARVQAGEALEGLAFDRFKEVALGIERAVDRLPKGSPALTELPFLLAEVGEPGCVKLLGRFLKHADAEAVAAAIEALAELGDPAAIPLLAPLEKDPRQVQLEEEDGEGERVGLGDLAFEAREILEELMKSAQVAQGGPGRGPGGPNASKKGR
;
A
#
# COMPACT_ATOMS: atom_id res chain seq x y z
N MET A 1 5.90 -0.82 45.64
CA MET A 1 5.86 -0.80 44.16
C MET A 1 6.16 -2.21 43.70
N PRO A 2 5.46 -2.75 42.71
CA PRO A 2 5.77 -4.06 42.17
C PRO A 2 7.19 -4.06 41.56
N SER A 3 7.86 -5.19 41.62
CA SER A 3 9.19 -5.36 41.02
C SER A 3 9.12 -5.40 39.49
N ILE A 4 10.25 -5.16 38.81
CA ILE A 4 10.34 -5.27 37.34
C ILE A 4 9.88 -6.67 36.88
N LYS A 5 10.26 -7.72 37.62
CA LYS A 5 9.84 -9.10 37.33
C LYS A 5 8.32 -9.29 37.42
N GLU A 6 7.67 -8.72 38.44
CA GLU A 6 6.23 -8.79 38.61
C GLU A 6 5.50 -8.04 37.48
N ASN A 7 6.01 -6.86 37.09
CA ASN A 7 5.46 -6.09 35.99
C ASN A 7 5.60 -6.83 34.65
N LEU A 8 6.76 -7.44 34.35
CA LEU A 8 6.94 -8.27 33.15
C LEU A 8 6.00 -9.47 33.13
N THR A 9 5.81 -10.15 34.27
CA THR A 9 4.87 -11.26 34.37
C THR A 9 3.45 -10.79 34.09
N ALA A 10 3.02 -9.67 34.69
CA ALA A 10 1.70 -9.09 34.46
C ALA A 10 1.48 -8.70 33.01
N LEU A 11 2.50 -8.12 32.34
CA LEU A 11 2.45 -7.81 30.92
C LEU A 11 2.24 -9.05 30.05
N PHE A 12 2.98 -10.13 30.30
CA PHE A 12 2.82 -11.38 29.55
C PHE A 12 1.48 -12.06 29.80
N ASP A 13 0.94 -11.94 31.02
CA ASP A 13 -0.40 -12.46 31.35
C ASP A 13 -1.50 -11.66 30.62
N ALA A 14 -1.37 -10.34 30.56
CA ALA A 14 -2.28 -9.48 29.83
C ALA A 14 -2.26 -9.79 28.32
N GLU A 15 -1.07 -9.99 27.75
CA GLU A 15 -0.91 -10.36 26.33
C GLU A 15 -1.53 -11.73 26.02
N ARG A 16 -1.31 -12.74 26.87
CA ARG A 16 -1.96 -14.06 26.71
C ARG A 16 -3.49 -13.95 26.76
N LYS A 17 -4.01 -13.13 27.68
CA LYS A 17 -5.44 -12.89 27.78
C LYS A 17 -5.99 -12.19 26.54
N ALA A 18 -5.27 -11.17 26.02
CA ALA A 18 -5.64 -10.47 24.79
C ALA A 18 -5.74 -11.44 23.60
N ARG A 19 -4.74 -12.31 23.41
CA ARG A 19 -4.76 -13.35 22.36
C ARG A 19 -5.91 -14.33 22.51
N THR A 20 -6.23 -14.75 23.74
CA THR A 20 -7.36 -15.65 23.98
C THR A 20 -8.70 -14.98 23.65
N LEU A 21 -8.86 -13.71 24.01
CA LEU A 21 -10.05 -12.92 23.67
C LEU A 21 -10.17 -12.70 22.16
N HIS A 22 -9.05 -12.41 21.49
CA HIS A 22 -8.99 -12.25 20.04
C HIS A 22 -9.49 -13.53 19.34
N ALA A 23 -8.93 -14.69 19.66
CA ALA A 23 -9.36 -15.96 19.11
C ALA A 23 -10.86 -16.23 19.39
N GLY A 24 -11.33 -15.95 20.60
CA GLY A 24 -12.73 -16.10 20.95
C GLY A 24 -13.67 -15.15 20.22
N LEU A 25 -13.21 -13.99 19.77
CA LEU A 25 -13.97 -13.08 18.91
C LEU A 25 -14.07 -13.63 17.49
N LEU A 26 -13.00 -14.21 16.95
CA LEU A 26 -13.03 -14.83 15.61
C LEU A 26 -13.93 -16.07 15.54
N ASP A 27 -14.19 -16.73 16.66
CA ASP A 27 -15.16 -17.85 16.76
C ASP A 27 -16.63 -17.38 16.74
N GLN A 28 -16.90 -16.06 16.83
CA GLN A 28 -18.25 -15.52 16.78
C GLN A 28 -18.81 -15.53 15.34
N PRO A 29 -20.16 -15.48 15.18
CA PRO A 29 -20.74 -15.29 13.85
C PRO A 29 -20.18 -14.06 13.16
N ARG A 30 -19.55 -14.25 12.00
CA ARG A 30 -18.81 -13.23 11.25
C ARG A 30 -19.62 -11.93 11.07
N GLU A 31 -20.88 -12.04 10.64
CA GLU A 31 -21.72 -10.85 10.41
C GLU A 31 -21.93 -10.02 11.68
N ALA A 32 -22.08 -10.69 12.83
CA ALA A 32 -22.23 -10.03 14.11
C ALA A 32 -20.90 -9.33 14.51
N LEU A 33 -19.77 -10.02 14.34
CA LEU A 33 -18.44 -9.46 14.65
C LEU A 33 -18.13 -8.24 13.76
N VAL A 34 -18.33 -8.35 12.45
CA VAL A 34 -18.08 -7.23 11.51
C VAL A 34 -18.98 -6.04 11.84
N LYS A 35 -20.24 -6.27 12.19
CA LYS A 35 -21.14 -5.20 12.61
C LYS A 35 -20.62 -4.47 13.86
N GLU A 36 -20.21 -5.21 14.89
CA GLU A 36 -19.68 -4.61 16.12
C GLU A 36 -18.35 -3.87 15.86
N LEU A 37 -17.45 -4.45 15.03
CA LEU A 37 -16.20 -3.80 14.63
C LEU A 37 -16.47 -2.50 13.86
N ARG A 38 -17.42 -2.49 12.93
CA ARG A 38 -17.84 -1.29 12.22
C ARG A 38 -18.34 -0.21 13.17
N ASP A 39 -19.24 -0.57 14.08
CA ASP A 39 -19.83 0.39 15.01
C ASP A 39 -18.77 0.94 15.98
N ALA A 40 -17.84 0.10 16.45
CA ALA A 40 -16.72 0.50 17.29
C ALA A 40 -15.70 1.38 16.53
N THR A 41 -15.36 1.05 15.28
CA THR A 41 -14.45 1.85 14.44
C THR A 41 -15.03 3.24 14.22
N ARG A 42 -16.30 3.34 13.84
CA ARG A 42 -16.98 4.64 13.65
C ARG A 42 -17.04 5.48 14.92
N ALA A 43 -17.12 4.86 16.09
CA ALA A 43 -17.11 5.56 17.36
C ALA A 43 -15.72 6.09 17.74
N ALA A 44 -14.65 5.38 17.36
CA ALA A 44 -13.27 5.74 17.71
C ALA A 44 -12.64 6.73 16.70
N LEU A 45 -12.95 6.66 15.41
CA LEU A 45 -12.35 7.50 14.36
C LEU A 45 -12.40 9.01 14.62
N PRO A 46 -13.49 9.62 15.16
CA PRO A 46 -13.52 11.06 15.40
C PRO A 46 -12.52 11.57 16.46
N ASN A 47 -11.97 10.68 17.27
CA ASN A 47 -11.01 10.99 18.32
C ASN A 47 -9.74 10.12 18.17
N ALA A 48 -9.33 9.85 16.96
CA ALA A 48 -8.22 8.93 16.66
C ALA A 48 -6.86 9.40 17.22
N ASP A 49 -6.71 10.68 17.52
CA ASP A 49 -5.58 11.32 18.20
C ASP A 49 -5.54 11.03 19.71
N ASP A 50 -6.66 10.57 20.32
CA ASP A 50 -6.72 10.17 21.73
C ASP A 50 -6.10 8.76 21.90
N GLU A 51 -5.29 8.57 22.98
CA GLU A 51 -4.56 7.32 23.26
C GLU A 51 -5.48 6.09 23.32
N GLU A 52 -6.63 6.20 23.97
CA GLU A 52 -7.59 5.09 24.09
C GLU A 52 -8.24 4.75 22.74
N SER A 53 -8.59 5.78 21.96
CA SER A 53 -9.18 5.58 20.61
C SER A 53 -8.15 5.02 19.63
N SER A 54 -6.90 5.50 19.68
CA SER A 54 -5.76 4.97 18.92
C SER A 54 -5.52 3.49 19.22
N LEU A 55 -5.47 3.11 20.50
CA LEU A 55 -5.34 1.73 20.93
C LEU A 55 -6.48 0.85 20.40
N ARG A 56 -7.74 1.34 20.47
CA ARG A 56 -8.91 0.62 19.97
C ARG A 56 -8.84 0.42 18.46
N LEU A 57 -8.52 1.47 17.70
CA LEU A 57 -8.38 1.41 16.24
C LEU A 57 -7.29 0.42 15.84
N SER A 58 -6.13 0.45 16.50
CA SER A 58 -5.03 -0.49 16.27
C SER A 58 -5.48 -1.94 16.50
N ARG A 59 -6.19 -2.21 17.59
CA ARG A 59 -6.70 -3.55 17.89
C ARG A 59 -7.80 -4.02 16.94
N MET A 60 -8.65 -3.10 16.48
CA MET A 60 -9.67 -3.39 15.47
C MET A 60 -9.03 -3.69 14.10
N ALA A 61 -7.98 -2.97 13.71
CA ALA A 61 -7.25 -3.26 12.48
C ALA A 61 -6.67 -4.69 12.47
N VAL A 62 -6.05 -5.11 13.60
CA VAL A 62 -5.55 -6.48 13.74
C VAL A 62 -6.68 -7.53 13.64
N LEU A 63 -7.84 -7.30 14.26
CA LEU A 63 -8.99 -8.20 14.16
C LEU A 63 -9.58 -8.24 12.74
N LEU A 64 -9.65 -7.09 12.07
CA LEU A 64 -10.14 -7.00 10.69
C LEU A 64 -9.21 -7.73 9.73
N GLY A 65 -7.89 -7.73 9.97
CA GLY A 65 -6.91 -8.45 9.14
C GLY A 65 -7.13 -9.98 9.11
N ASP A 66 -7.75 -10.54 10.13
CA ASP A 66 -8.10 -11.97 10.19
C ASP A 66 -9.50 -12.29 9.58
N LEU A 67 -10.19 -11.28 9.06
CA LEU A 67 -11.52 -11.43 8.46
C LEU A 67 -11.46 -11.22 6.94
N ASP A 68 -12.53 -11.60 6.25
CA ASP A 68 -12.71 -11.39 4.81
C ASP A 68 -13.88 -10.47 4.50
N GLY A 69 -13.98 -10.00 3.25
CA GLY A 69 -15.12 -9.27 2.71
C GLY A 69 -14.87 -7.79 2.50
N GLY A 70 -15.55 -7.25 1.48
CA GLY A 70 -15.35 -5.87 1.04
C GLY A 70 -15.57 -4.81 2.12
N GLU A 71 -16.46 -5.06 3.08
CA GLU A 71 -16.70 -4.17 4.23
C GLU A 71 -15.49 -4.14 5.18
N VAL A 72 -14.79 -5.27 5.35
CA VAL A 72 -13.56 -5.35 6.14
C VAL A 72 -12.48 -4.46 5.54
N VAL A 73 -12.28 -4.55 4.21
CA VAL A 73 -11.34 -3.68 3.50
C VAL A 73 -11.72 -2.21 3.64
N ASP A 74 -13.01 -1.87 3.51
CA ASP A 74 -13.47 -0.48 3.67
C ASP A 74 -13.19 0.06 5.07
N LEU A 75 -13.36 -0.75 6.12
CA LEU A 75 -13.05 -0.37 7.51
C LEU A 75 -11.55 -0.20 7.75
N LEU A 76 -10.72 -1.10 7.19
CA LEU A 76 -9.26 -0.97 7.26
C LEU A 76 -8.78 0.30 6.57
N VAL A 77 -9.34 0.63 5.41
CA VAL A 77 -9.04 1.89 4.72
C VAL A 77 -9.48 3.11 5.54
N ASP A 78 -10.62 3.04 6.24
CA ASP A 78 -11.06 4.11 7.13
C ASP A 78 -10.09 4.31 8.31
N ILE A 79 -9.56 3.21 8.88
CA ILE A 79 -8.53 3.28 9.94
C ILE A 79 -7.20 3.81 9.38
N LEU A 80 -6.79 3.37 8.19
CA LEU A 80 -5.60 3.88 7.50
C LEU A 80 -5.69 5.39 7.24
N GLY A 81 -6.89 5.92 7.03
CA GLY A 81 -7.14 7.35 6.88
C GLY A 81 -7.26 8.13 8.19
N SER A 82 -7.02 7.51 9.35
CA SER A 82 -7.16 8.16 10.66
C SER A 82 -5.93 9.01 11.03
N GLU A 83 -6.12 9.89 12.02
CA GLU A 83 -5.04 10.72 12.59
C GLU A 83 -4.07 9.94 13.50
N SER A 84 -4.37 8.67 13.83
CA SER A 84 -3.50 7.83 14.66
C SER A 84 -2.41 7.15 13.81
N PRO A 85 -1.11 7.50 13.97
CA PRO A 85 -0.02 6.85 13.25
C PRO A 85 0.06 5.34 13.56
N GLU A 86 -0.15 4.94 14.83
CA GLU A 86 -0.11 3.53 15.25
C GLU A 86 -1.22 2.71 14.61
N ALA A 87 -2.45 3.27 14.56
CA ALA A 87 -3.57 2.60 13.92
C ALA A 87 -3.38 2.49 12.40
N ARG A 88 -2.80 3.51 11.75
CA ARG A 88 -2.46 3.47 10.32
C ARG A 88 -1.49 2.34 10.00
N VAL A 89 -0.41 2.21 10.78
CA VAL A 89 0.56 1.11 10.62
C VAL A 89 -0.15 -0.25 10.67
N GLN A 90 -0.97 -0.48 11.70
CA GLN A 90 -1.69 -1.75 11.85
C GLN A 90 -2.71 -2.01 10.72
N ALA A 91 -3.36 -0.96 10.23
CA ALA A 91 -4.29 -1.07 9.11
C ALA A 91 -3.56 -1.33 7.78
N GLY A 92 -2.40 -0.70 7.57
CA GLY A 92 -1.54 -0.95 6.42
C GLY A 92 -1.05 -2.39 6.37
N GLU A 93 -0.48 -2.91 7.47
CA GLU A 93 -0.03 -4.30 7.59
C GLU A 93 -1.19 -5.30 7.34
N ALA A 94 -2.37 -5.02 7.88
CA ALA A 94 -3.55 -5.86 7.67
C ALA A 94 -4.01 -5.84 6.20
N LEU A 95 -4.06 -4.67 5.55
CA LEU A 95 -4.41 -4.54 4.13
C LEU A 95 -3.41 -5.23 3.23
N GLU A 96 -2.12 -5.10 3.52
CA GLU A 96 -1.03 -5.77 2.80
C GLU A 96 -1.19 -7.30 2.88
N GLY A 97 -1.35 -7.85 4.10
CA GLY A 97 -1.60 -9.28 4.29
C GLY A 97 -2.82 -9.77 3.53
N LEU A 98 -3.93 -9.02 3.56
CA LEU A 98 -5.13 -9.34 2.79
C LEU A 98 -4.89 -9.24 1.27
N ALA A 99 -4.06 -8.31 0.82
CA ALA A 99 -3.77 -8.12 -0.60
C ALA A 99 -2.94 -9.28 -1.17
N PHE A 100 -1.98 -9.83 -0.43
CA PHE A 100 -1.24 -11.02 -0.84
C PHE A 100 -2.14 -12.24 -1.03
N ASP A 101 -3.13 -12.41 -0.16
CA ASP A 101 -4.02 -13.58 -0.21
C ASP A 101 -5.23 -13.37 -1.14
N ARG A 102 -5.75 -12.15 -1.21
CA ARG A 102 -7.05 -11.81 -1.82
C ARG A 102 -7.01 -10.48 -2.55
N PHE A 103 -6.02 -10.26 -3.42
CA PHE A 103 -5.79 -8.99 -4.12
C PHE A 103 -7.05 -8.40 -4.75
N LYS A 104 -7.87 -9.22 -5.42
CA LYS A 104 -9.09 -8.71 -6.09
C LYS A 104 -10.06 -8.03 -5.11
N GLU A 105 -10.18 -8.54 -3.89
CA GLU A 105 -11.07 -7.98 -2.88
C GLU A 105 -10.53 -6.64 -2.39
N VAL A 106 -9.23 -6.57 -2.08
CA VAL A 106 -8.55 -5.35 -1.66
C VAL A 106 -8.58 -4.30 -2.78
N ALA A 107 -8.27 -4.68 -4.02
CA ALA A 107 -8.31 -3.78 -5.17
C ALA A 107 -9.69 -3.12 -5.36
N LEU A 108 -10.78 -3.87 -5.21
CA LEU A 108 -12.14 -3.31 -5.26
C LEU A 108 -12.43 -2.37 -4.08
N GLY A 109 -11.89 -2.64 -2.90
CA GLY A 109 -11.97 -1.72 -1.75
C GLY A 109 -11.21 -0.42 -2.00
N ILE A 110 -9.99 -0.51 -2.53
CA ILE A 110 -9.19 0.67 -2.90
C ILE A 110 -9.89 1.48 -4.01
N GLU A 111 -10.50 0.83 -5.02
CA GLU A 111 -11.29 1.54 -6.01
C GLU A 111 -12.40 2.39 -5.38
N ARG A 112 -13.14 1.81 -4.43
CA ARG A 112 -14.18 2.57 -3.69
C ARG A 112 -13.58 3.68 -2.84
N ALA A 113 -12.41 3.44 -2.24
CA ALA A 113 -11.70 4.43 -1.42
C ALA A 113 -11.32 5.68 -2.21
N VAL A 114 -10.73 5.51 -3.40
CA VAL A 114 -10.37 6.64 -4.29
C VAL A 114 -11.57 7.53 -4.59
N ASP A 115 -12.75 6.96 -4.76
CA ASP A 115 -13.96 7.72 -5.10
C ASP A 115 -14.63 8.39 -3.88
N ARG A 116 -14.40 7.89 -2.65
CA ARG A 116 -15.13 8.34 -1.45
C ARG A 116 -14.31 9.13 -0.44
N LEU A 117 -12.99 8.95 -0.42
CA LEU A 117 -12.16 9.60 0.58
C LEU A 117 -12.03 11.11 0.31
N PRO A 118 -12.06 11.93 1.37
CA PRO A 118 -11.85 13.35 1.24
C PRO A 118 -10.40 13.65 0.89
N LYS A 119 -10.16 14.82 0.25
CA LYS A 119 -8.80 15.34 0.07
C LYS A 119 -8.10 15.48 1.41
N GLY A 120 -6.80 15.18 1.43
CA GLY A 120 -5.97 15.21 2.63
C GLY A 120 -6.12 13.97 3.52
N SER A 121 -6.87 12.94 3.10
CA SER A 121 -6.91 11.67 3.83
C SER A 121 -5.56 10.96 3.72
N PRO A 122 -4.89 10.59 4.84
CA PRO A 122 -3.64 9.85 4.81
C PRO A 122 -3.70 8.56 3.99
N ALA A 123 -4.84 7.87 3.97
CA ALA A 123 -5.00 6.67 3.16
C ALA A 123 -4.80 6.92 1.65
N LEU A 124 -5.06 8.13 1.15
CA LEU A 124 -4.84 8.46 -0.27
C LEU A 124 -3.35 8.50 -0.66
N THR A 125 -2.47 8.77 0.28
CA THR A 125 -1.02 8.78 0.07
C THR A 125 -0.37 7.44 0.40
N GLU A 126 -0.94 6.63 1.29
CA GLU A 126 -0.40 5.34 1.69
C GLU A 126 -0.83 4.17 0.78
N LEU A 127 -2.06 4.16 0.30
CA LEU A 127 -2.58 3.10 -0.58
C LEU A 127 -1.78 2.91 -1.89
N PRO A 128 -1.25 3.95 -2.57
CA PRO A 128 -0.40 3.78 -3.73
C PRO A 128 0.85 2.94 -3.45
N PHE A 129 1.54 3.16 -2.34
CA PHE A 129 2.74 2.39 -1.97
C PHE A 129 2.41 0.95 -1.62
N LEU A 130 1.30 0.70 -0.91
CA LEU A 130 0.81 -0.66 -0.69
C LEU A 130 0.58 -1.41 -2.01
N LEU A 131 0.03 -0.75 -3.03
CA LEU A 131 -0.16 -1.35 -4.35
C LEU A 131 1.17 -1.65 -5.05
N ALA A 132 2.18 -0.79 -4.89
CA ALA A 132 3.51 -1.00 -5.46
C ALA A 132 4.20 -2.19 -4.81
N GLU A 133 4.11 -2.33 -3.48
CA GLU A 133 4.71 -3.44 -2.73
C GLU A 133 4.08 -4.79 -3.07
N VAL A 134 2.76 -4.85 -3.19
CA VAL A 134 2.05 -6.07 -3.58
C VAL A 134 2.38 -6.49 -5.03
N GLY A 135 2.55 -5.55 -5.95
CA GLY A 135 3.03 -5.77 -7.32
C GLY A 135 2.17 -6.69 -8.20
N GLU A 136 0.91 -6.91 -7.85
CA GLU A 136 0.02 -7.81 -8.57
C GLU A 136 -0.44 -7.24 -9.93
N PRO A 137 -0.72 -8.10 -10.93
CA PRO A 137 -1.29 -7.66 -12.19
C PRO A 137 -2.59 -6.86 -11.96
N GLY A 138 -2.59 -5.60 -12.37
CA GLY A 138 -3.71 -4.67 -12.16
C GLY A 138 -3.37 -3.47 -11.28
N CYS A 139 -2.26 -3.51 -10.51
CA CYS A 139 -1.79 -2.38 -9.72
C CYS A 139 -1.59 -1.12 -10.56
N VAL A 140 -0.93 -1.23 -11.73
CA VAL A 140 -0.75 -0.11 -12.67
C VAL A 140 -2.09 0.55 -13.05
N LYS A 141 -3.12 -0.26 -13.33
CA LYS A 141 -4.44 0.26 -13.69
C LYS A 141 -5.10 0.97 -12.51
N LEU A 142 -4.95 0.44 -11.32
CA LEU A 142 -5.52 1.00 -10.10
C LEU A 142 -4.80 2.29 -9.70
N LEU A 143 -3.47 2.32 -9.75
CA LEU A 143 -2.66 3.53 -9.58
C LEU A 143 -3.03 4.62 -10.60
N GLY A 144 -3.34 4.22 -11.85
CA GLY A 144 -3.85 5.13 -12.87
C GLY A 144 -5.18 5.82 -12.52
N ARG A 145 -5.94 5.36 -11.51
CA ARG A 145 -7.10 6.09 -10.97
C ARG A 145 -6.67 7.19 -10.01
N PHE A 146 -5.67 6.93 -9.16
CA PHE A 146 -5.09 7.95 -8.29
C PHE A 146 -4.51 9.12 -9.08
N LEU A 147 -3.89 8.86 -10.24
CA LEU A 147 -3.37 9.93 -11.12
C LEU A 147 -4.43 10.95 -11.58
N LYS A 148 -5.71 10.58 -11.51
CA LYS A 148 -6.85 11.45 -11.86
C LYS A 148 -7.49 12.10 -10.65
N HIS A 149 -6.97 11.83 -9.45
CA HIS A 149 -7.56 12.34 -8.22
C HIS A 149 -7.38 13.86 -8.13
N ALA A 150 -8.31 14.50 -7.43
CA ALA A 150 -8.28 15.95 -7.26
C ALA A 150 -7.27 16.41 -6.20
N ASP A 151 -6.78 15.49 -5.36
CA ASP A 151 -5.74 15.70 -4.36
C ASP A 151 -4.36 15.57 -5.01
N ALA A 152 -3.51 16.59 -4.86
CA ALA A 152 -2.18 16.60 -5.45
C ALA A 152 -1.25 15.61 -4.77
N GLU A 153 -1.34 15.46 -3.45
CA GLU A 153 -0.51 14.52 -2.67
C GLU A 153 -0.81 13.06 -3.07
N ALA A 154 -2.10 12.73 -3.25
CA ALA A 154 -2.49 11.41 -3.75
C ALA A 154 -1.95 11.11 -5.16
N VAL A 155 -1.87 12.14 -6.02
CA VAL A 155 -1.29 12.00 -7.37
C VAL A 155 0.21 11.83 -7.29
N ALA A 156 0.91 12.61 -6.46
CA ALA A 156 2.36 12.48 -6.24
C ALA A 156 2.70 11.07 -5.75
N ALA A 157 2.04 10.59 -4.69
CA ALA A 157 2.22 9.24 -4.18
C ALA A 157 1.99 8.15 -5.24
N ALA A 158 1.01 8.33 -6.13
CA ALA A 158 0.76 7.39 -7.21
C ALA A 158 1.83 7.45 -8.32
N ILE A 159 2.41 8.61 -8.60
CA ILE A 159 3.54 8.75 -9.52
C ILE A 159 4.76 8.00 -8.99
N GLU A 160 5.11 8.22 -7.72
CA GLU A 160 6.22 7.54 -7.05
C GLU A 160 6.01 6.03 -7.01
N ALA A 161 4.84 5.58 -6.59
CA ALA A 161 4.47 4.16 -6.55
C ALA A 161 4.55 3.48 -7.94
N LEU A 162 4.23 4.19 -9.03
CA LEU A 162 4.38 3.67 -10.39
C LEU A 162 5.85 3.56 -10.81
N ALA A 163 6.70 4.50 -10.38
CA ALA A 163 8.14 4.41 -10.62
C ALA A 163 8.77 3.25 -9.84
N GLU A 164 8.38 3.07 -8.58
CA GLU A 164 8.82 1.95 -7.72
C GLU A 164 8.39 0.59 -8.28
N LEU A 165 7.14 0.47 -8.72
CA LEU A 165 6.61 -0.75 -9.35
C LEU A 165 7.40 -1.15 -10.60
N GLY A 166 8.03 -0.20 -11.31
CA GLY A 166 8.91 -0.46 -12.43
C GLY A 166 8.24 -1.04 -13.67
N ASP A 167 6.91 -1.02 -13.77
CA ASP A 167 6.18 -1.59 -14.91
C ASP A 167 6.10 -0.55 -16.06
N PRO A 168 6.69 -0.86 -17.25
CA PRO A 168 6.63 0.04 -18.41
C PRO A 168 5.21 0.43 -18.87
N ALA A 169 4.18 -0.35 -18.49
CA ALA A 169 2.79 0.00 -18.77
C ALA A 169 2.35 1.31 -18.10
N ALA A 170 3.10 1.82 -17.12
CA ALA A 170 2.87 3.11 -16.48
C ALA A 170 3.28 4.32 -17.35
N ILE A 171 4.24 4.16 -18.27
CA ILE A 171 4.77 5.25 -19.12
C ILE A 171 3.63 6.05 -19.81
N PRO A 172 2.67 5.45 -20.51
CA PRO A 172 1.60 6.19 -21.16
C PRO A 172 0.62 6.86 -20.18
N LEU A 173 0.59 6.45 -18.91
CA LEU A 173 -0.26 7.05 -17.88
C LEU A 173 0.39 8.31 -17.31
N LEU A 174 1.72 8.37 -17.24
CA LEU A 174 2.50 9.49 -16.71
C LEU A 174 2.63 10.64 -17.70
N ALA A 175 2.77 10.36 -19.00
CA ALA A 175 2.99 11.36 -20.04
C ALA A 175 2.00 12.54 -20.05
N PRO A 176 0.68 12.37 -19.82
CA PRO A 176 -0.26 13.49 -19.72
C PRO A 176 -0.02 14.41 -18.51
N LEU A 177 0.56 13.87 -17.42
CA LEU A 177 0.80 14.60 -16.18
C LEU A 177 2.01 15.53 -16.22
N GLU A 178 2.93 15.38 -17.19
CA GLU A 178 4.07 16.30 -17.37
C GLU A 178 3.66 17.77 -17.55
N LYS A 179 2.39 18.02 -17.82
CA LYS A 179 1.81 19.37 -17.96
C LYS A 179 0.92 19.75 -16.79
N ASP A 180 0.87 18.96 -15.74
CA ASP A 180 0.05 19.26 -14.57
C ASP A 180 0.68 20.40 -13.77
N PRO A 181 -0.02 21.53 -13.57
CA PRO A 181 0.55 22.70 -12.91
C PRO A 181 0.50 22.61 -11.38
N ARG A 182 -0.11 21.56 -10.81
CA ARG A 182 -0.21 21.39 -9.36
C ARG A 182 1.16 21.14 -8.75
N GLN A 183 1.33 21.55 -7.51
CA GLN A 183 2.54 21.36 -6.72
C GLN A 183 2.20 20.65 -5.42
N VAL A 184 3.14 19.89 -4.92
CA VAL A 184 3.12 19.24 -3.61
C VAL A 184 4.31 19.71 -2.80
N GLN A 185 4.22 19.57 -1.48
CA GLN A 185 5.33 19.86 -0.59
C GLN A 185 5.94 18.52 -0.16
N LEU A 186 7.15 18.24 -0.60
CA LEU A 186 7.91 17.10 -0.12
C LEU A 186 8.59 17.50 1.19
N GLU A 187 8.38 16.72 2.24
CA GLU A 187 9.09 16.91 3.51
C GLU A 187 10.50 16.33 3.35
N GLU A 188 11.53 17.18 3.47
CA GLU A 188 12.91 16.70 3.58
C GLU A 188 13.27 16.41 5.04
N GLU A 189 14.24 15.52 5.25
CA GLU A 189 14.75 15.17 6.59
C GLU A 189 15.24 16.41 7.39
N ASP A 190 15.60 17.49 6.71
CA ASP A 190 16.08 18.76 7.28
C ASP A 190 14.96 19.71 7.71
N GLY A 191 13.70 19.37 7.48
CA GLY A 191 12.53 20.17 7.89
C GLY A 191 12.20 21.37 6.99
N GLU A 192 12.94 21.64 5.96
CA GLU A 192 12.62 22.61 4.91
C GLU A 192 12.03 21.86 3.71
N GLY A 193 10.70 21.71 3.66
CA GLY A 193 10.04 21.00 2.55
C GLY A 193 10.20 21.76 1.22
N GLU A 194 10.67 21.08 0.19
CA GLU A 194 10.73 21.63 -1.17
C GLU A 194 9.36 21.49 -1.86
N ARG A 195 8.99 22.52 -2.64
CA ARG A 195 7.80 22.46 -3.50
C ARG A 195 8.19 21.90 -4.86
N VAL A 196 7.62 20.75 -5.18
CA VAL A 196 7.87 20.06 -6.44
C VAL A 196 6.59 20.04 -7.28
N GLY A 197 6.75 20.26 -8.59
CA GLY A 197 5.65 20.19 -9.55
C GLY A 197 5.25 18.73 -9.83
N LEU A 198 3.95 18.43 -9.92
CA LEU A 198 3.51 17.11 -10.37
C LEU A 198 4.02 16.78 -11.78
N GLY A 199 4.18 17.80 -12.63
CA GLY A 199 4.76 17.64 -13.96
C GLY A 199 6.20 17.15 -13.93
N ASP A 200 7.01 17.68 -13.01
CA ASP A 200 8.40 17.30 -12.83
C ASP A 200 8.52 15.87 -12.30
N LEU A 201 7.74 15.52 -11.27
CA LEU A 201 7.66 14.15 -10.75
C LEU A 201 7.26 13.13 -11.82
N ALA A 202 6.25 13.47 -12.63
CA ALA A 202 5.80 12.58 -13.70
C ALA A 202 6.84 12.39 -14.81
N PHE A 203 7.59 13.44 -15.12
CA PHE A 203 8.70 13.39 -16.08
C PHE A 203 9.83 12.49 -15.57
N GLU A 204 10.26 12.68 -14.33
CA GLU A 204 11.32 11.88 -13.69
C GLU A 204 10.92 10.40 -13.58
N ALA A 205 9.72 10.12 -13.11
CA ALA A 205 9.21 8.76 -13.02
C ALA A 205 9.18 8.06 -14.38
N ARG A 206 8.79 8.79 -15.44
CA ARG A 206 8.77 8.24 -16.80
C ARG A 206 10.20 7.96 -17.31
N GLU A 207 11.18 8.86 -17.07
CA GLU A 207 12.57 8.62 -17.44
C GLU A 207 13.14 7.36 -16.76
N ILE A 208 12.88 7.19 -15.46
CA ILE A 208 13.27 6.00 -14.70
C ILE A 208 12.72 4.73 -15.37
N LEU A 209 11.42 4.69 -15.69
CA LEU A 209 10.79 3.54 -16.34
C LEU A 209 11.33 3.26 -17.74
N GLU A 210 11.62 4.30 -18.54
CA GLU A 210 12.24 4.15 -19.86
C GLU A 210 13.68 3.59 -19.77
N GLU A 211 14.44 3.99 -18.76
CA GLU A 211 15.78 3.45 -18.52
C GLU A 211 15.75 1.99 -18.07
N LEU A 212 14.83 1.65 -17.17
CA LEU A 212 14.60 0.25 -16.76
C LEU A 212 14.23 -0.63 -17.95
N MET A 213 13.34 -0.15 -18.82
CA MET A 213 12.95 -0.88 -20.05
C MET A 213 14.13 -1.08 -20.99
N LYS A 214 14.97 -0.05 -21.22
CA LYS A 214 16.17 -0.15 -22.08
C LYS A 214 17.17 -1.16 -21.51
N SER A 215 17.40 -1.11 -20.19
CA SER A 215 18.30 -2.02 -19.48
C SER A 215 17.85 -3.48 -19.58
N ALA A 216 16.55 -3.72 -19.42
CA ALA A 216 15.96 -5.05 -19.56
C ALA A 216 16.09 -5.60 -21.00
N GLN A 217 15.92 -4.75 -22.04
CA GLN A 217 16.11 -5.14 -23.45
C GLN A 217 17.56 -5.50 -23.77
N VAL A 218 18.54 -4.74 -23.24
CA VAL A 218 19.97 -5.05 -23.39
C VAL A 218 20.32 -6.38 -22.71
N ALA A 219 19.78 -6.65 -21.52
CA ALA A 219 20.01 -7.90 -20.81
C ALA A 219 19.46 -9.12 -21.55
N GLN A 220 18.35 -8.98 -22.26
CA GLN A 220 17.73 -10.05 -23.06
C GLN A 220 18.36 -10.20 -24.45
N GLY A 221 19.02 -9.16 -24.97
CA GLY A 221 19.68 -9.12 -26.29
C GLY A 221 21.14 -9.54 -26.27
N GLY A 222 21.64 -10.29 -25.29
CA GLY A 222 23.01 -10.81 -25.24
C GLY A 222 23.39 -11.58 -26.52
N PRO A 223 24.67 -11.55 -26.94
CA PRO A 223 25.09 -11.98 -28.28
C PRO A 223 24.69 -13.43 -28.57
N GLY A 224 23.79 -13.58 -29.53
CA GLY A 224 23.39 -14.87 -30.04
C GLY A 224 24.63 -15.65 -30.45
N ARG A 225 24.77 -16.86 -29.93
CA ARG A 225 25.76 -17.83 -30.41
C ARG A 225 25.63 -17.92 -31.94
N GLY A 226 26.66 -17.43 -32.62
CA GLY A 226 26.76 -17.54 -34.05
C GLY A 226 26.58 -18.98 -34.53
N PRO A 227 26.01 -19.19 -35.73
CA PRO A 227 25.82 -20.53 -36.28
C PRO A 227 27.16 -21.20 -36.46
N GLY A 228 27.32 -22.36 -35.81
CA GLY A 228 28.49 -23.21 -35.93
C GLY A 228 28.86 -23.46 -37.40
N GLY A 229 30.11 -23.17 -37.75
CA GLY A 229 30.67 -23.37 -39.06
C GLY A 229 30.63 -24.84 -39.51
N PRO A 230 30.62 -25.08 -40.81
CA PRO A 230 30.40 -26.42 -41.38
C PRO A 230 31.59 -27.35 -41.12
N ASN A 231 31.28 -28.52 -40.61
CA ASN A 231 32.20 -29.61 -40.38
C ASN A 231 32.72 -30.13 -41.73
N ALA A 232 33.96 -29.82 -42.06
CA ALA A 232 34.64 -30.32 -43.24
C ALA A 232 34.97 -31.80 -43.06
N SER A 233 34.26 -32.61 -43.81
CA SER A 233 34.56 -34.00 -44.10
C SER A 233 36.00 -34.16 -44.63
N LYS A 234 36.85 -35.03 -44.03
CA LYS A 234 37.99 -35.64 -44.69
C LYS A 234 37.83 -37.14 -44.60
N LYS A 235 37.61 -37.70 -45.83
CA LYS A 235 37.87 -39.09 -46.20
C LYS A 235 39.37 -39.43 -46.03
N GLY A 236 39.65 -40.62 -45.67
CA GLY A 236 40.97 -41.18 -45.88
C GLY A 236 41.20 -42.53 -45.20
N ARG A 237 41.00 -43.63 -45.97
CA ARG A 237 41.57 -44.97 -45.87
C ARG A 237 41.43 -45.76 -44.60
#